data_ebb7b6c183c9180345bdb678f12d69e3
#
_entry.id   ebb7b6c183c9180345bdb678f12d69e3
#
_cell.length_a   1.000
_cell.length_b   1.000
_cell.length_c   1.000
_cell.angle_alpha   90.00
_cell.angle_beta   90.00
_cell.angle_gamma   90.00
#
_symmetry.space_group_name_H-M   'P 1'
#
loop_
_entity.id
_entity.type
_entity.pdbx_description
1 polymer ?
#
loop_
_entity_poly.entity_id
_entity_poly.type
_entity_poly.pdbx_seq_one_letter_code
_entity_poly.pdbx_strand_id
1 'polypeptide(L)'
;MTSKLWIFRDIDPDRQAALTRALSISPATAALLLARGVTTPDEATAWMAPLRAHDPFLIPDIEAAIDRLHYAVQHRERVCFYGDYDVDGMSATSIYCSFFRGLGADVQAYVPHRVREGYGLNEGAVRALAAEGVKLLVTSDCGTTSHHEIAVANQLGLDVIVTDHHQTDEQMPPALAVMNPHRREARYPFRGLCSGGLAYKVADAYRQRYGQGTVALDSLLDLVALSTIADVVPLQDENRGFVQAGLRELSRGSRCGIRALKQVAGVTRECTAETVGFKLGPRLNAAGRLDHAIKGVQLLTTESEAEAMQLAQELELLNRRRQDLEAEIMQEAVAMLGEGDAPPAIVLASRGWHLGVVGIVAARLMERFHRPAIVLAVNEQGIGKGSARTIPGFDLYQALASCKDRKSTRLNSSHSQQSRMPSSA
;
A
#
# COMPACT_ATOMS: atom_id res chain seq x y z
N MET A 1 -20.84 16.68 -24.92
CA MET A 1 -21.23 16.08 -23.64
C MET A 1 -21.38 14.58 -23.84
N THR A 2 -20.45 13.78 -23.40
CA THR A 2 -20.57 12.31 -23.46
C THR A 2 -21.64 11.89 -22.46
N SER A 3 -22.75 11.36 -22.95
CA SER A 3 -23.79 10.78 -22.08
C SER A 3 -23.21 9.59 -21.32
N LYS A 4 -23.25 9.61 -19.99
CA LYS A 4 -22.87 8.47 -19.18
C LYS A 4 -23.90 7.36 -19.39
N LEU A 5 -23.40 6.19 -19.79
CA LEU A 5 -24.21 4.98 -19.89
C LEU A 5 -24.36 4.36 -18.48
N TRP A 6 -25.60 4.23 -18.01
CA TRP A 6 -25.88 3.51 -16.77
C TRP A 6 -26.00 2.01 -17.08
N ILE A 7 -25.12 1.22 -16.49
CA ILE A 7 -25.16 -0.25 -16.59
C ILE A 7 -25.66 -0.79 -15.26
N PHE A 8 -26.86 -1.34 -15.24
CA PHE A 8 -27.40 -2.03 -14.07
C PHE A 8 -26.98 -3.50 -14.16
N ARG A 9 -26.52 -4.06 -13.03
CA ARG A 9 -26.33 -5.51 -12.92
C ARG A 9 -27.69 -6.19 -12.92
N ASP A 10 -27.79 -7.28 -13.61
CA ASP A 10 -28.97 -8.15 -13.53
C ASP A 10 -29.01 -8.80 -12.15
N ILE A 11 -30.08 -8.58 -11.43
CA ILE A 11 -30.29 -9.06 -10.06
C ILE A 11 -31.41 -10.10 -10.08
N ASP A 12 -31.11 -11.29 -9.60
CA ASP A 12 -32.07 -12.37 -9.45
C ASP A 12 -33.20 -11.93 -8.46
N PRO A 13 -34.46 -11.80 -8.92
CA PRO A 13 -35.57 -11.29 -8.09
C PRO A 13 -35.91 -12.25 -6.93
N ASP A 14 -35.73 -13.56 -7.10
CA ASP A 14 -36.06 -14.55 -6.08
C ASP A 14 -35.03 -14.46 -4.93
N ARG A 15 -33.75 -14.36 -5.26
CA ARG A 15 -32.69 -14.14 -4.28
C ARG A 15 -32.84 -12.79 -3.56
N GLN A 16 -33.21 -11.73 -4.29
CA GLN A 16 -33.48 -10.42 -3.69
C GLN A 16 -34.62 -10.50 -2.68
N ALA A 17 -35.73 -11.14 -3.04
CA ALA A 17 -36.88 -11.34 -2.17
C ALA A 17 -36.53 -12.23 -0.96
N ALA A 18 -35.69 -13.25 -1.14
CA ALA A 18 -35.23 -14.13 -0.06
C ALA A 18 -34.37 -13.35 0.95
N LEU A 19 -33.38 -12.59 0.51
CA LEU A 19 -32.55 -11.74 1.41
C LEU A 19 -33.39 -10.67 2.11
N THR A 20 -34.32 -10.02 1.39
CA THR A 20 -35.21 -9.02 1.95
C THR A 20 -36.03 -9.57 3.12
N ARG A 21 -36.62 -10.76 2.94
CA ARG A 21 -37.41 -11.42 3.99
C ARG A 21 -36.54 -11.92 5.16
N ALA A 22 -35.46 -12.64 4.84
CA ALA A 22 -34.62 -13.29 5.85
C ALA A 22 -33.95 -12.28 6.80
N LEU A 23 -33.55 -11.11 6.26
CA LEU A 23 -32.79 -10.10 7.02
C LEU A 23 -33.61 -8.87 7.40
N SER A 24 -34.89 -8.80 7.02
CA SER A 24 -35.76 -7.62 7.23
C SER A 24 -35.14 -6.34 6.70
N ILE A 25 -34.45 -6.40 5.55
CA ILE A 25 -33.81 -5.26 4.88
C ILE A 25 -34.64 -4.78 3.68
N SER A 26 -34.36 -3.57 3.18
CA SER A 26 -35.03 -3.07 1.99
C SER A 26 -34.65 -3.87 0.73
N PRO A 27 -35.54 -3.96 -0.28
CA PRO A 27 -35.18 -4.59 -1.57
C PRO A 27 -33.95 -3.94 -2.22
N ALA A 28 -33.79 -2.63 -2.08
CA ALA A 28 -32.60 -1.90 -2.58
C ALA A 28 -31.31 -2.38 -1.89
N THR A 29 -31.35 -2.56 -0.56
CA THR A 29 -30.21 -3.10 0.20
C THR A 29 -29.89 -4.52 -0.22
N ALA A 30 -30.90 -5.38 -0.40
CA ALA A 30 -30.71 -6.75 -0.89
C ALA A 30 -30.09 -6.76 -2.30
N ALA A 31 -30.56 -5.91 -3.22
CA ALA A 31 -29.98 -5.78 -4.56
C ALA A 31 -28.50 -5.33 -4.51
N LEU A 32 -28.16 -4.40 -3.63
CA LEU A 32 -26.77 -3.95 -3.44
C LEU A 32 -25.87 -5.05 -2.87
N LEU A 33 -26.36 -5.89 -1.99
CA LEU A 33 -25.64 -7.07 -1.48
C LEU A 33 -25.39 -8.08 -2.60
N LEU A 34 -26.43 -8.44 -3.36
CA LEU A 34 -26.33 -9.35 -4.50
C LEU A 34 -25.36 -8.82 -5.57
N ALA A 35 -25.43 -7.52 -5.88
CA ALA A 35 -24.48 -6.89 -6.80
C ALA A 35 -23.00 -6.98 -6.35
N ARG A 36 -22.75 -7.22 -5.07
CA ARG A 36 -21.43 -7.43 -4.47
C ARG A 36 -21.06 -8.90 -4.30
N GLY A 37 -21.88 -9.82 -4.81
CA GLY A 37 -21.65 -11.25 -4.71
C GLY A 37 -22.07 -11.88 -3.37
N VAL A 38 -22.75 -11.12 -2.51
CA VAL A 38 -23.33 -11.61 -1.25
C VAL A 38 -24.69 -12.21 -1.55
N THR A 39 -24.79 -13.55 -1.58
CA THR A 39 -25.93 -14.27 -2.17
C THR A 39 -26.82 -14.96 -1.16
N THR A 40 -26.35 -15.21 0.06
CA THR A 40 -27.08 -15.89 1.12
C THR A 40 -27.29 -15.00 2.35
N PRO A 41 -28.33 -15.29 3.19
CA PRO A 41 -28.53 -14.57 4.44
C PRO A 41 -27.33 -14.65 5.41
N ASP A 42 -26.65 -15.79 5.45
CA ASP A 42 -25.48 -16.00 6.32
C ASP A 42 -24.30 -15.15 5.85
N GLU A 43 -24.01 -15.12 4.55
CA GLU A 43 -23.00 -14.23 3.96
C GLU A 43 -23.34 -12.76 4.22
N ALA A 44 -24.60 -12.38 4.07
CA ALA A 44 -25.03 -11.01 4.32
C ALA A 44 -24.90 -10.61 5.80
N THR A 45 -25.25 -11.52 6.71
CA THR A 45 -25.07 -11.35 8.16
C THR A 45 -23.60 -11.21 8.49
N ALA A 46 -22.75 -12.07 7.96
CA ALA A 46 -21.31 -12.00 8.12
C ALA A 46 -20.73 -10.69 7.55
N TRP A 47 -21.21 -10.26 6.37
CA TRP A 47 -20.78 -9.03 5.70
C TRP A 47 -21.16 -7.75 6.47
N MET A 48 -22.30 -7.76 7.19
CA MET A 48 -22.77 -6.65 8.01
C MET A 48 -22.28 -6.73 9.46
N ALA A 49 -21.69 -7.86 9.87
CA ALA A 49 -21.22 -8.07 11.24
C ALA A 49 -20.06 -7.12 11.60
N PRO A 50 -19.85 -6.87 12.91
CA PRO A 50 -18.62 -6.23 13.38
C PRO A 50 -17.38 -6.99 12.94
N LEU A 51 -16.23 -6.32 12.98
CA LEU A 51 -14.93 -6.90 12.69
C LEU A 51 -14.75 -8.28 13.38
N ARG A 52 -14.52 -9.30 12.54
CA ARG A 52 -14.01 -10.61 12.96
C ARG A 52 -12.66 -10.81 12.31
N ALA A 53 -11.61 -10.51 13.06
CA ALA A 53 -10.25 -10.78 12.61
C ALA A 53 -10.00 -12.29 12.68
N HIS A 54 -9.39 -12.86 11.64
CA HIS A 54 -8.92 -14.24 11.65
C HIS A 54 -7.77 -14.40 12.66
N ASP A 55 -7.56 -15.63 13.11
CA ASP A 55 -6.45 -15.97 13.99
C ASP A 55 -5.11 -15.62 13.29
N PRO A 56 -4.30 -14.72 13.87
CA PRO A 56 -3.03 -14.33 13.29
C PRO A 56 -2.05 -15.51 13.17
N PHE A 57 -2.15 -16.53 14.00
CA PHE A 57 -1.27 -17.70 13.97
C PHE A 57 -1.48 -18.60 12.75
N LEU A 58 -2.48 -18.33 11.91
CA LEU A 58 -2.62 -18.97 10.61
C LEU A 58 -1.73 -18.35 9.52
N ILE A 59 -1.12 -17.18 9.77
CA ILE A 59 -0.16 -16.56 8.85
C ILE A 59 1.14 -17.38 8.87
N PRO A 60 1.69 -17.74 7.70
CA PRO A 60 2.94 -18.48 7.64
C PRO A 60 4.06 -17.81 8.44
N ASP A 61 4.86 -18.59 9.11
CA ASP A 61 6.07 -18.18 9.86
C ASP A 61 5.86 -17.13 10.96
N ILE A 62 4.61 -16.78 11.30
CA ILE A 62 4.35 -15.71 12.29
C ILE A 62 4.90 -16.05 13.68
N GLU A 63 4.87 -17.32 14.09
CA GLU A 63 5.41 -17.73 15.38
C GLU A 63 6.92 -17.49 15.44
N ALA A 64 7.67 -17.91 14.42
CA ALA A 64 9.11 -17.67 14.34
C ALA A 64 9.42 -16.16 14.31
N ALA A 65 8.62 -15.38 13.62
CA ALA A 65 8.77 -13.94 13.53
C ALA A 65 8.56 -13.25 14.89
N ILE A 66 7.47 -13.55 15.60
CA ILE A 66 7.21 -12.93 16.92
C ILE A 66 8.16 -13.41 18.00
N ASP A 67 8.63 -14.66 17.93
CA ASP A 67 9.64 -15.19 18.88
C ASP A 67 10.97 -14.47 18.66
N ARG A 68 11.39 -14.24 17.42
CA ARG A 68 12.61 -13.49 17.10
C ARG A 68 12.50 -12.00 17.49
N LEU A 69 11.34 -11.39 17.25
CA LEU A 69 11.06 -10.01 17.69
C LEU A 69 11.09 -9.92 19.22
N HIS A 70 10.48 -10.88 19.90
CA HIS A 70 10.52 -10.94 21.37
C HIS A 70 11.94 -11.06 21.90
N TYR A 71 12.75 -11.94 21.30
CA TYR A 71 14.17 -12.06 21.65
C TYR A 71 14.90 -10.71 21.49
N ALA A 72 14.69 -9.99 20.38
CA ALA A 72 15.30 -8.70 20.16
C ALA A 72 14.91 -7.66 21.23
N VAL A 73 13.62 -7.61 21.60
CA VAL A 73 13.12 -6.75 22.69
C VAL A 73 13.81 -7.07 24.02
N GLN A 74 13.86 -8.37 24.41
CA GLN A 74 14.44 -8.79 25.68
C GLN A 74 15.95 -8.53 25.76
N HIS A 75 16.66 -8.64 24.64
CA HIS A 75 18.11 -8.46 24.58
C HIS A 75 18.53 -7.04 24.14
N ARG A 76 17.56 -6.13 23.99
CA ARG A 76 17.79 -4.74 23.54
C ARG A 76 18.59 -4.65 22.23
N GLU A 77 18.33 -5.60 21.32
CA GLU A 77 18.90 -5.54 20.00
C GLU A 77 18.26 -4.41 19.19
N ARG A 78 19.06 -3.76 18.33
CA ARG A 78 18.53 -2.77 17.40
C ARG A 78 17.76 -3.45 16.28
N VAL A 79 16.49 -3.09 16.15
CA VAL A 79 15.57 -3.58 15.12
C VAL A 79 15.31 -2.46 14.10
N CYS A 80 15.52 -2.74 12.82
CA CYS A 80 15.13 -1.85 11.75
C CYS A 80 13.83 -2.34 11.10
N PHE A 81 12.81 -1.49 11.07
CA PHE A 81 11.61 -1.68 10.26
C PHE A 81 11.81 -0.94 8.94
N TYR A 82 11.92 -1.73 7.86
CA TYR A 82 12.22 -1.27 6.51
C TYR A 82 10.95 -1.31 5.67
N GLY A 83 10.36 -0.14 5.39
CA GLY A 83 9.13 -0.04 4.60
C GLY A 83 9.37 0.34 3.14
N ASP A 84 8.33 0.18 2.30
CA ASP A 84 8.30 0.83 1.00
C ASP A 84 7.90 2.32 1.14
N TYR A 85 8.06 3.07 0.05
CA TYR A 85 7.92 4.52 -0.01
C TYR A 85 6.48 5.01 -0.23
N ASP A 86 5.48 4.17 -0.25
CA ASP A 86 4.07 4.55 -0.37
C ASP A 86 3.32 4.49 0.97
N VAL A 87 2.00 4.75 0.94
CA VAL A 87 1.20 4.81 2.17
C VAL A 87 1.13 3.46 2.86
N ASP A 88 1.12 2.34 2.12
CA ASP A 88 1.06 1.01 2.74
C ASP A 88 2.36 0.72 3.50
N GLY A 89 3.51 0.83 2.83
CA GLY A 89 4.81 0.64 3.47
C GLY A 89 5.06 1.60 4.63
N MET A 90 4.72 2.90 4.48
CA MET A 90 4.84 3.89 5.55
C MET A 90 3.94 3.57 6.75
N SER A 91 2.68 3.16 6.50
CA SER A 91 1.74 2.84 7.57
C SER A 91 2.14 1.57 8.31
N ALA A 92 2.55 0.52 7.59
CA ALA A 92 3.03 -0.73 8.18
C ALA A 92 4.28 -0.49 9.06
N THR A 93 5.26 0.26 8.55
CA THR A 93 6.45 0.68 9.31
C THR A 93 6.05 1.46 10.57
N SER A 94 5.07 2.37 10.45
CA SER A 94 4.59 3.17 11.59
C SER A 94 3.86 2.33 12.64
N ILE A 95 3.12 1.29 12.24
CA ILE A 95 2.50 0.31 13.14
C ILE A 95 3.59 -0.41 13.94
N TYR A 96 4.59 -0.97 13.26
CA TYR A 96 5.71 -1.65 13.92
C TYR A 96 6.46 -0.72 14.86
N CYS A 97 6.84 0.47 14.39
CA CYS A 97 7.56 1.43 15.22
C CYS A 97 6.78 1.83 16.46
N SER A 98 5.48 2.13 16.32
CA SER A 98 4.64 2.52 17.45
C SER A 98 4.49 1.38 18.45
N PHE A 99 4.22 0.17 17.99
CA PHE A 99 4.00 -0.99 18.84
C PHE A 99 5.27 -1.40 19.60
N PHE A 100 6.41 -1.56 18.89
CA PHE A 100 7.65 -2.04 19.49
C PHE A 100 8.38 -0.99 20.32
N ARG A 101 8.26 0.33 20.00
CA ARG A 101 8.71 1.40 20.91
C ARG A 101 7.93 1.39 22.21
N GLY A 102 6.62 1.14 22.15
CA GLY A 102 5.80 0.98 23.36
C GLY A 102 6.20 -0.21 24.25
N LEU A 103 6.96 -1.17 23.71
CA LEU A 103 7.58 -2.27 24.45
C LEU A 103 9.00 -1.94 24.95
N GLY A 104 9.53 -0.76 24.65
CA GLY A 104 10.89 -0.34 25.01
C GLY A 104 11.98 -0.89 24.09
N ALA A 105 11.65 -1.35 22.90
CA ALA A 105 12.63 -1.81 21.91
C ALA A 105 13.44 -0.65 21.31
N ASP A 106 14.72 -0.91 20.97
CA ASP A 106 15.55 0.01 20.17
C ASP A 106 15.14 -0.10 18.68
N VAL A 107 14.30 0.84 18.24
CA VAL A 107 13.63 0.79 16.95
C VAL A 107 14.13 1.89 16.02
N GLN A 108 14.60 1.49 14.85
CA GLN A 108 14.92 2.35 13.72
C GLN A 108 13.91 2.13 12.58
N ALA A 109 13.44 3.21 11.96
CA ALA A 109 12.67 3.15 10.71
C ALA A 109 13.57 3.45 9.52
N TYR A 110 13.40 2.72 8.44
CA TYR A 110 14.05 2.98 7.17
C TYR A 110 13.03 2.91 6.02
N VAL A 111 13.13 3.84 5.09
CA VAL A 111 12.35 3.84 3.85
C VAL A 111 13.29 4.21 2.71
N PRO A 112 13.38 3.42 1.63
CA PRO A 112 14.31 3.71 0.54
C PRO A 112 13.89 4.96 -0.23
N HIS A 113 14.87 5.67 -0.77
CA HIS A 113 14.61 6.80 -1.64
C HIS A 113 14.26 6.31 -3.05
N ARG A 114 13.00 6.49 -3.47
CA ARG A 114 12.42 5.97 -4.72
C ARG A 114 13.30 6.17 -5.97
N VAL A 115 13.93 7.33 -6.11
CA VAL A 115 14.70 7.68 -7.32
C VAL A 115 16.13 7.17 -7.25
N ARG A 116 16.76 7.18 -6.05
CA ARG A 116 18.18 6.83 -5.86
C ARG A 116 18.37 5.34 -5.60
N GLU A 117 17.50 4.74 -4.81
CA GLU A 117 17.61 3.36 -4.33
C GLU A 117 16.64 2.41 -5.03
N GLY A 118 15.50 2.93 -5.50
CA GLY A 118 14.48 2.12 -6.18
C GLY A 118 13.45 1.54 -5.22
N TYR A 119 12.79 0.47 -5.67
CA TYR A 119 11.78 -0.25 -4.90
C TYR A 119 12.40 -1.43 -4.16
N GLY A 120 11.93 -1.67 -2.94
CA GLY A 120 12.26 -2.82 -2.13
C GLY A 120 13.61 -2.73 -1.43
N LEU A 121 14.11 -3.87 -0.96
CA LEU A 121 15.42 -3.96 -0.33
C LEU A 121 16.52 -3.62 -1.34
N ASN A 122 17.55 -2.92 -0.90
CA ASN A 122 18.76 -2.72 -1.68
C ASN A 122 20.01 -3.04 -0.85
N GLU A 123 21.02 -3.59 -1.51
CA GLU A 123 22.24 -4.06 -0.87
C GLU A 123 22.97 -2.92 -0.12
N GLY A 124 22.97 -1.70 -0.67
CA GLY A 124 23.63 -0.55 -0.04
C GLY A 124 23.00 -0.20 1.31
N ALA A 125 21.67 -0.17 1.38
CA ALA A 125 20.96 0.05 2.64
C ALA A 125 21.20 -1.09 3.64
N VAL A 126 21.17 -2.35 3.20
CA VAL A 126 21.42 -3.51 4.06
C VAL A 126 22.83 -3.41 4.69
N ARG A 127 23.87 -3.07 3.91
CA ARG A 127 25.22 -2.89 4.41
C ARG A 127 25.34 -1.72 5.39
N ALA A 128 24.68 -0.61 5.11
CA ALA A 128 24.66 0.56 6.01
C ALA A 128 23.99 0.21 7.35
N LEU A 129 22.84 -0.44 7.34
CA LEU A 129 22.12 -0.86 8.54
C LEU A 129 22.93 -1.86 9.38
N ALA A 130 23.63 -2.80 8.73
CA ALA A 130 24.55 -3.71 9.42
C ALA A 130 25.69 -2.96 10.12
N ALA A 131 26.28 -1.98 9.44
CA ALA A 131 27.35 -1.13 10.00
C ALA A 131 26.87 -0.26 11.17
N GLU A 132 25.59 0.13 11.18
CA GLU A 132 24.94 0.86 12.28
C GLU A 132 24.57 -0.03 13.47
N GLY A 133 24.81 -1.34 13.38
CA GLY A 133 24.61 -2.30 14.47
C GLY A 133 23.20 -2.88 14.55
N VAL A 134 22.40 -2.77 13.48
CA VAL A 134 21.12 -3.48 13.36
C VAL A 134 21.37 -4.99 13.45
N LYS A 135 20.53 -5.71 14.20
CA LYS A 135 20.57 -7.16 14.37
C LYS A 135 19.39 -7.86 13.72
N LEU A 136 18.27 -7.18 13.65
CA LEU A 136 17.04 -7.68 13.06
C LEU A 136 16.49 -6.66 12.06
N LEU A 137 16.31 -7.10 10.83
CA LEU A 137 15.69 -6.35 9.75
C LEU A 137 14.29 -6.92 9.49
N VAL A 138 13.26 -6.09 9.63
CA VAL A 138 11.87 -6.47 9.35
C VAL A 138 11.38 -5.64 8.17
N THR A 139 11.09 -6.30 7.04
CA THR A 139 10.56 -5.59 5.88
C THR A 139 9.06 -5.40 5.98
N SER A 140 8.55 -4.38 5.33
CA SER A 140 7.12 -4.08 5.22
C SER A 140 6.83 -3.65 3.79
N ASP A 141 5.89 -4.32 3.13
CA ASP A 141 5.46 -4.01 1.77
C ASP A 141 6.54 -4.27 0.70
N CYS A 142 7.48 -5.12 1.03
CA CYS A 142 8.55 -5.56 0.14
C CYS A 142 9.28 -6.76 0.74
N GLY A 143 10.14 -7.38 -0.07
CA GLY A 143 11.08 -8.39 0.40
C GLY A 143 10.82 -9.80 -0.12
N THR A 144 9.61 -10.15 -0.54
CA THR A 144 9.28 -11.52 -0.99
C THR A 144 10.16 -11.99 -2.15
N THR A 145 10.62 -11.09 -3.00
CA THR A 145 11.49 -11.40 -4.15
C THR A 145 12.96 -10.95 -3.97
N SER A 146 13.32 -10.47 -2.78
CA SER A 146 14.66 -9.91 -2.49
C SER A 146 15.67 -10.96 -2.06
N HIS A 147 15.82 -12.02 -2.87
CA HIS A 147 16.69 -13.17 -2.55
C HIS A 147 18.14 -12.78 -2.31
N HIS A 148 18.70 -11.93 -3.18
CA HIS A 148 20.09 -11.50 -3.11
C HIS A 148 20.35 -10.63 -1.89
N GLU A 149 19.53 -9.62 -1.67
CA GLU A 149 19.67 -8.65 -0.58
C GLU A 149 19.55 -9.33 0.79
N ILE A 150 18.64 -10.30 0.91
CA ILE A 150 18.46 -11.08 2.14
C ILE A 150 19.66 -12.02 2.35
N ALA A 151 20.20 -12.64 1.30
CA ALA A 151 21.41 -13.41 1.43
C ALA A 151 22.62 -12.57 1.89
N VAL A 152 22.73 -11.33 1.39
CA VAL A 152 23.74 -10.36 1.86
C VAL A 152 23.50 -9.99 3.33
N ALA A 153 22.25 -9.74 3.75
CA ALA A 153 21.92 -9.46 5.14
C ALA A 153 22.39 -10.60 6.08
N ASN A 154 22.07 -11.84 5.71
CA ASN A 154 22.48 -13.03 6.45
C ASN A 154 24.03 -13.15 6.57
N GLN A 155 24.77 -12.88 5.48
CA GLN A 155 26.24 -12.87 5.49
C GLN A 155 26.80 -11.79 6.42
N LEU A 156 26.08 -10.70 6.62
CA LEU A 156 26.46 -9.61 7.52
C LEU A 156 26.00 -9.83 8.97
N GLY A 157 25.33 -10.96 9.25
CA GLY A 157 24.86 -11.33 10.58
C GLY A 157 23.58 -10.59 11.01
N LEU A 158 22.75 -10.15 10.05
CA LEU A 158 21.40 -9.67 10.30
C LEU A 158 20.41 -10.81 10.10
N ASP A 159 19.51 -11.02 11.06
CA ASP A 159 18.32 -11.81 10.82
C ASP A 159 17.30 -10.97 10.03
N VAL A 160 16.57 -11.61 9.11
CA VAL A 160 15.58 -10.94 8.28
C VAL A 160 14.21 -11.58 8.47
N ILE A 161 13.21 -10.76 8.72
CA ILE A 161 11.79 -11.11 8.70
C ILE A 161 11.15 -10.34 7.55
N VAL A 162 10.49 -11.05 6.65
CA VAL A 162 9.74 -10.45 5.54
C VAL A 162 8.27 -10.38 5.90
N THR A 163 7.66 -9.17 5.80
CA THR A 163 6.22 -8.97 5.83
C THR A 163 5.77 -8.31 4.55
N ASP A 164 5.09 -9.07 3.70
CA ASP A 164 4.78 -8.65 2.35
C ASP A 164 3.46 -9.29 1.87
N HIS A 165 2.78 -8.66 0.94
CA HIS A 165 1.52 -9.14 0.36
C HIS A 165 1.56 -9.23 -1.16
N HIS A 166 2.70 -8.93 -1.77
CA HIS A 166 2.91 -9.07 -3.21
C HIS A 166 2.94 -10.54 -3.64
N GLN A 167 2.80 -10.78 -4.95
CA GLN A 167 2.89 -12.12 -5.51
C GLN A 167 4.24 -12.75 -5.18
N THR A 168 4.21 -14.04 -4.88
CA THR A 168 5.39 -14.79 -4.49
C THR A 168 6.00 -15.52 -5.69
N ASP A 169 7.31 -15.68 -5.66
CA ASP A 169 8.02 -16.62 -6.54
C ASP A 169 7.78 -18.08 -6.08
N GLU A 170 8.22 -19.05 -6.88
CA GLU A 170 8.18 -20.47 -6.49
C GLU A 170 9.06 -20.77 -5.28
N GLN A 171 10.16 -20.05 -5.13
CA GLN A 171 11.07 -20.18 -3.99
C GLN A 171 10.97 -18.94 -3.11
N MET A 172 10.93 -19.14 -1.79
CA MET A 172 10.97 -18.03 -0.84
C MET A 172 12.41 -17.56 -0.64
N PRO A 173 12.61 -16.25 -0.36
CA PRO A 173 13.94 -15.73 -0.03
C PRO A 173 14.48 -16.36 1.27
N PRO A 174 15.82 -16.42 1.47
CA PRO A 174 16.44 -17.06 2.63
C PRO A 174 16.33 -16.23 3.92
N ALA A 175 15.13 -15.72 4.21
CA ALA A 175 14.80 -15.01 5.44
C ALA A 175 14.52 -15.99 6.59
N LEU A 176 14.65 -15.52 7.84
CA LEU A 176 14.26 -16.29 9.03
C LEU A 176 12.76 -16.60 9.02
N ALA A 177 11.96 -15.65 8.58
CA ALA A 177 10.51 -15.79 8.45
C ALA A 177 10.02 -14.99 7.24
N VAL A 178 9.02 -15.54 6.51
CA VAL A 178 8.37 -14.87 5.37
C VAL A 178 6.86 -14.90 5.58
N MET A 179 6.33 -13.82 6.11
CA MET A 179 4.89 -13.65 6.33
C MET A 179 4.25 -13.06 5.08
N ASN A 180 3.69 -13.93 4.24
CA ASN A 180 2.97 -13.52 3.04
C ASN A 180 1.73 -14.42 2.83
N PRO A 181 0.51 -13.86 2.78
CA PRO A 181 -0.72 -14.64 2.58
C PRO A 181 -0.82 -15.29 1.20
N HIS A 182 -0.02 -14.83 0.21
CA HIS A 182 0.00 -15.39 -1.15
C HIS A 182 0.89 -16.61 -1.30
N ARG A 183 1.64 -17.00 -0.28
CA ARG A 183 2.43 -18.24 -0.30
C ARG A 183 1.52 -19.43 -0.60
N ARG A 184 2.01 -20.37 -1.40
CA ARG A 184 1.24 -21.51 -1.89
C ARG A 184 0.68 -22.36 -0.74
N GLU A 185 1.45 -22.55 0.32
CA GLU A 185 1.10 -23.34 1.50
C GLU A 185 0.37 -22.54 2.59
N ALA A 186 0.13 -21.25 2.38
CA ALA A 186 -0.54 -20.41 3.36
C ALA A 186 -1.95 -20.91 3.68
N ARG A 187 -2.22 -21.10 4.97
CA ARG A 187 -3.53 -21.52 5.48
C ARG A 187 -4.40 -20.34 5.92
N TYR A 188 -3.85 -19.13 5.84
CA TYR A 188 -4.58 -17.93 6.20
C TYR A 188 -5.80 -17.76 5.28
N PRO A 189 -7.02 -17.60 5.83
CA PRO A 189 -8.24 -17.69 5.03
C PRO A 189 -8.41 -16.55 4.04
N PHE A 190 -7.82 -15.37 4.33
CA PHE A 190 -7.98 -14.15 3.56
C PHE A 190 -6.64 -13.64 3.00
N ARG A 191 -6.50 -13.68 1.69
CA ARG A 191 -5.25 -13.27 1.01
C ARG A 191 -5.19 -11.77 0.68
N GLY A 192 -6.24 -11.02 0.97
CA GLY A 192 -6.38 -9.62 0.57
C GLY A 192 -5.84 -8.62 1.61
N LEU A 193 -5.05 -9.03 2.59
CA LEU A 193 -4.42 -8.08 3.52
C LEU A 193 -3.35 -7.25 2.80
N CYS A 194 -3.30 -5.95 3.10
CA CYS A 194 -2.17 -5.09 2.82
C CYS A 194 -1.09 -5.20 3.91
N SER A 195 0.06 -4.58 3.71
CA SER A 195 1.17 -4.66 4.66
C SER A 195 0.86 -4.04 6.02
N GLY A 196 0.05 -2.97 6.08
CA GLY A 196 -0.45 -2.44 7.35
C GLY A 196 -1.37 -3.42 8.09
N GLY A 197 -2.17 -4.19 7.36
CA GLY A 197 -2.97 -5.28 7.92
C GLY A 197 -2.09 -6.39 8.49
N LEU A 198 -1.03 -6.79 7.78
CA LEU A 198 -0.07 -7.77 8.24
C LEU A 198 0.70 -7.29 9.48
N ALA A 199 1.15 -6.03 9.50
CA ALA A 199 1.82 -5.45 10.66
C ALA A 199 0.92 -5.45 11.91
N TYR A 200 -0.36 -5.15 11.74
CA TYR A 200 -1.35 -5.26 12.81
C TYR A 200 -1.49 -6.70 13.31
N LYS A 201 -1.53 -7.69 12.42
CA LYS A 201 -1.59 -9.12 12.78
C LYS A 201 -0.37 -9.57 13.57
N VAL A 202 0.83 -9.09 13.22
CA VAL A 202 2.05 -9.36 14.00
C VAL A 202 1.95 -8.77 15.41
N ALA A 203 1.48 -7.53 15.53
CA ALA A 203 1.27 -6.89 16.82
C ALA A 203 0.22 -7.64 17.67
N ASP A 204 -0.86 -8.11 17.04
CA ASP A 204 -1.91 -8.91 17.71
C ASP A 204 -1.37 -10.27 18.16
N ALA A 205 -0.67 -11.02 17.30
CA ALA A 205 -0.04 -12.29 17.65
C ALA A 205 0.98 -12.14 18.79
N TYR A 206 1.82 -11.10 18.71
CA TYR A 206 2.78 -10.79 19.76
C TYR A 206 2.09 -10.57 21.11
N ARG A 207 1.02 -9.75 21.12
CA ARG A 207 0.24 -9.49 22.34
C ARG A 207 -0.43 -10.74 22.88
N GLN A 208 -1.01 -11.58 22.03
CA GLN A 208 -1.65 -12.84 22.44
C GLN A 208 -0.64 -13.79 23.09
N ARG A 209 0.58 -13.89 22.55
CA ARG A 209 1.58 -14.84 23.03
C ARG A 209 2.35 -14.35 24.26
N TYR A 210 2.70 -13.07 24.30
CA TYR A 210 3.57 -12.51 25.35
C TYR A 210 2.86 -11.58 26.33
N GLY A 211 1.60 -11.26 26.09
CA GLY A 211 0.77 -10.48 27.01
C GLY A 211 1.29 -9.07 27.32
N GLN A 212 2.28 -8.59 26.56
CA GLN A 212 2.97 -7.33 26.79
C GLN A 212 2.47 -6.24 25.85
N GLY A 213 2.52 -5.01 26.29
CA GLY A 213 2.30 -3.83 25.45
C GLY A 213 1.45 -2.76 26.12
N THR A 214 1.93 -1.53 26.08
CA THR A 214 1.21 -0.32 26.53
C THR A 214 0.34 0.25 25.42
N VAL A 215 0.62 -0.12 24.15
CA VAL A 215 -0.11 0.37 22.98
C VAL A 215 -1.39 -0.44 22.81
N ALA A 216 -2.53 0.21 22.87
CA ALA A 216 -3.81 -0.40 22.54
C ALA A 216 -3.86 -0.72 21.06
N LEU A 217 -4.15 -1.97 20.66
CA LEU A 217 -4.24 -2.36 19.24
C LEU A 217 -5.25 -1.52 18.47
N ASP A 218 -6.38 -1.16 19.09
CA ASP A 218 -7.39 -0.32 18.45
C ASP A 218 -6.83 1.03 17.99
N SER A 219 -5.83 1.57 18.70
CA SER A 219 -5.17 2.84 18.32
C SER A 219 -4.30 2.73 17.06
N LEU A 220 -4.01 1.51 16.58
CA LEU A 220 -3.27 1.26 15.34
C LEU A 220 -4.18 1.10 14.13
N LEU A 221 -5.50 0.99 14.34
CA LEU A 221 -6.47 0.78 13.27
C LEU A 221 -6.58 1.98 12.34
N ASP A 222 -6.24 3.19 12.80
CA ASP A 222 -6.13 4.38 11.95
C ASP A 222 -5.11 4.16 10.82
N LEU A 223 -3.95 3.60 11.14
CA LEU A 223 -2.88 3.28 10.19
C LEU A 223 -3.26 2.11 9.28
N VAL A 224 -3.95 1.10 9.82
CA VAL A 224 -4.47 -0.03 9.02
C VAL A 224 -5.48 0.46 7.98
N ALA A 225 -6.37 1.39 8.34
CA ALA A 225 -7.34 1.95 7.40
C ALA A 225 -6.65 2.82 6.33
N LEU A 226 -5.65 3.63 6.70
CA LEU A 226 -4.84 4.39 5.74
C LEU A 226 -4.20 3.46 4.70
N SER A 227 -3.53 2.43 5.16
CA SER A 227 -2.86 1.42 4.37
C SER A 227 -3.84 0.70 3.44
N THR A 228 -4.86 0.07 4.00
CA THR A 228 -5.86 -0.75 3.26
C THR A 228 -6.56 0.04 2.15
N ILE A 229 -6.92 1.31 2.42
CA ILE A 229 -7.61 2.15 1.44
C ILE A 229 -6.64 2.67 0.38
N ALA A 230 -5.44 3.08 0.78
CA ALA A 230 -4.48 3.68 -0.15
C ALA A 230 -3.89 2.65 -1.12
N ASP A 231 -3.71 1.40 -0.68
CA ASP A 231 -3.24 0.30 -1.51
C ASP A 231 -4.35 -0.35 -2.37
N VAL A 232 -5.61 0.12 -2.18
CA VAL A 232 -6.78 -0.31 -2.98
C VAL A 232 -7.03 -1.81 -2.91
N VAL A 233 -6.65 -2.48 -1.83
CA VAL A 233 -6.97 -3.89 -1.62
C VAL A 233 -8.47 -4.11 -1.40
N PRO A 234 -8.99 -5.33 -1.63
CA PRO A 234 -10.42 -5.61 -1.50
C PRO A 234 -10.97 -5.28 -0.11
N LEU A 235 -12.01 -4.42 -0.04
CA LEU A 235 -12.73 -4.10 1.20
C LEU A 235 -13.75 -5.21 1.53
N GLN A 236 -13.25 -6.41 1.69
CA GLN A 236 -14.00 -7.63 2.00
C GLN A 236 -13.42 -8.25 3.26
N ASP A 237 -14.12 -9.23 3.83
CA ASP A 237 -13.68 -9.99 4.98
C ASP A 237 -13.17 -9.06 6.11
N GLU A 238 -12.03 -9.36 6.73
CA GLU A 238 -11.48 -8.57 7.83
C GLU A 238 -11.02 -7.15 7.42
N ASN A 239 -10.60 -6.93 6.16
CA ASN A 239 -10.28 -5.59 5.67
C ASN A 239 -11.45 -4.62 5.83
N ARG A 240 -12.69 -5.09 5.57
CA ARG A 240 -13.88 -4.28 5.76
C ARG A 240 -14.03 -3.84 7.21
N GLY A 241 -13.84 -4.76 8.14
CA GLY A 241 -13.94 -4.49 9.57
C GLY A 241 -12.82 -3.57 10.05
N PHE A 242 -11.58 -3.82 9.62
CA PHE A 242 -10.43 -2.95 9.91
C PHE A 242 -10.66 -1.53 9.43
N VAL A 243 -11.14 -1.37 8.19
CA VAL A 243 -11.42 -0.04 7.62
C VAL A 243 -12.57 0.64 8.36
N GLN A 244 -13.65 -0.05 8.72
CA GLN A 244 -14.74 0.54 9.49
C GLN A 244 -14.30 1.04 10.87
N ALA A 245 -13.49 0.25 11.57
CA ALA A 245 -12.95 0.64 12.88
C ALA A 245 -11.90 1.74 12.74
N GLY A 246 -10.99 1.61 11.77
CA GLY A 246 -9.92 2.57 11.54
C GLY A 246 -10.40 3.94 11.06
N LEU A 247 -11.47 4.01 10.25
CA LEU A 247 -12.08 5.29 9.87
C LEU A 247 -12.68 6.03 11.08
N ARG A 248 -13.17 5.30 12.08
CA ARG A 248 -13.59 5.91 13.35
C ARG A 248 -12.41 6.49 14.13
N GLU A 249 -11.29 5.75 14.20
CA GLU A 249 -10.05 6.25 14.85
C GLU A 249 -9.46 7.44 14.08
N LEU A 250 -9.41 7.41 12.75
CA LEU A 250 -9.02 8.55 11.91
C LEU A 250 -9.92 9.77 12.16
N SER A 251 -11.23 9.56 12.33
CA SER A 251 -12.18 10.63 12.62
C SER A 251 -11.93 11.25 13.99
N ARG A 252 -11.67 10.43 15.01
CA ARG A 252 -11.28 10.89 16.36
C ARG A 252 -9.99 11.70 16.34
N GLY A 253 -9.02 11.32 15.49
CA GLY A 253 -7.74 11.99 15.40
C GLY A 253 -6.91 11.86 16.67
N SER A 254 -6.85 10.69 17.26
CA SER A 254 -6.08 10.43 18.49
C SER A 254 -4.58 10.66 18.29
N ARG A 255 -4.07 10.39 17.09
CA ARG A 255 -2.67 10.56 16.71
C ARG A 255 -2.40 11.99 16.25
N CYS A 256 -1.35 12.68 16.80
CA CYS A 256 -1.04 14.08 16.42
C CYS A 256 -0.74 14.23 14.93
N GLY A 257 -0.01 13.31 14.32
CA GLY A 257 0.25 13.33 12.89
C GLY A 257 -1.02 13.27 12.04
N ILE A 258 -2.01 12.47 12.45
CA ILE A 258 -3.31 12.40 11.76
C ILE A 258 -4.10 13.71 11.93
N ARG A 259 -4.09 14.32 13.12
CA ARG A 259 -4.73 15.62 13.33
C ARG A 259 -4.13 16.71 12.44
N ALA A 260 -2.80 16.79 12.42
CA ALA A 260 -2.08 17.75 11.58
C ALA A 260 -2.35 17.53 10.09
N LEU A 261 -2.32 16.27 9.63
CA LEU A 261 -2.59 15.90 8.24
C LEU A 261 -4.04 16.26 7.84
N LYS A 262 -5.02 15.98 8.71
CA LYS A 262 -6.43 16.38 8.50
C LYS A 262 -6.57 17.91 8.39
N GLN A 263 -5.89 18.64 9.25
CA GLN A 263 -5.93 20.11 9.27
C GLN A 263 -5.42 20.70 7.94
N VAL A 264 -4.23 20.31 7.47
CA VAL A 264 -3.68 20.82 6.21
C VAL A 264 -4.47 20.35 4.99
N ALA A 265 -5.14 19.18 5.10
CA ALA A 265 -6.01 18.65 4.05
C ALA A 265 -7.43 19.25 4.05
N GLY A 266 -7.76 20.15 4.98
CA GLY A 266 -9.09 20.75 5.11
C GLY A 266 -10.17 19.71 5.45
N VAL A 267 -9.85 18.69 6.24
CA VAL A 267 -10.78 17.63 6.66
C VAL A 267 -11.40 18.04 8.00
N THR A 268 -12.62 18.56 7.97
CA THR A 268 -13.35 19.03 9.14
C THR A 268 -14.47 18.11 9.60
N ARG A 269 -14.81 17.11 8.78
CA ARG A 269 -15.86 16.12 9.05
C ARG A 269 -15.26 14.76 9.36
N GLU A 270 -16.12 13.76 9.57
CA GLU A 270 -15.72 12.36 9.69
C GLU A 270 -14.92 11.90 8.46
N CYS A 271 -13.93 11.06 8.71
CA CYS A 271 -13.12 10.47 7.66
C CYS A 271 -13.92 9.34 6.99
N THR A 272 -13.89 9.36 5.66
CA THR A 272 -14.43 8.31 4.79
C THR A 272 -13.30 7.69 3.97
N ALA A 273 -13.57 6.60 3.27
CA ALA A 273 -12.60 6.02 2.32
C ALA A 273 -12.18 7.06 1.25
N GLU A 274 -13.11 7.91 0.80
CA GLU A 274 -12.81 9.01 -0.11
C GLU A 274 -11.85 10.04 0.51
N THR A 275 -12.04 10.37 1.80
CA THR A 275 -11.12 11.25 2.53
C THR A 275 -9.71 10.69 2.52
N VAL A 276 -9.55 9.40 2.78
CA VAL A 276 -8.24 8.73 2.76
C VAL A 276 -7.67 8.70 1.35
N GLY A 277 -8.42 8.19 0.38
CA GLY A 277 -7.93 7.98 -0.99
C GLY A 277 -7.59 9.27 -1.74
N PHE A 278 -8.34 10.37 -1.50
CA PHE A 278 -8.20 11.61 -2.28
C PHE A 278 -7.64 12.80 -1.51
N LYS A 279 -7.60 12.75 -0.16
CA LYS A 279 -7.04 13.85 0.63
C LYS A 279 -5.82 13.46 1.44
N LEU A 280 -5.89 12.41 2.26
CA LEU A 280 -4.79 12.06 3.17
C LEU A 280 -3.68 11.28 2.44
N GLY A 281 -4.05 10.21 1.74
CA GLY A 281 -3.11 9.35 1.01
C GLY A 281 -2.24 10.08 -0.01
N PRO A 282 -2.79 10.95 -0.88
CA PRO A 282 -1.99 11.70 -1.85
C PRO A 282 -0.91 12.59 -1.22
N ARG A 283 -1.14 13.14 -0.02
CA ARG A 283 -0.16 13.96 0.72
C ARG A 283 0.99 13.10 1.23
N LEU A 284 0.68 11.97 1.84
CA LEU A 284 1.70 11.01 2.28
C LEU A 284 2.52 10.50 1.09
N ASN A 285 1.85 10.05 0.01
CA ASN A 285 2.51 9.56 -1.20
C ASN A 285 3.37 10.61 -1.90
N ALA A 286 3.09 11.92 -1.72
CA ALA A 286 3.89 12.97 -2.34
C ALA A 286 5.33 13.00 -1.82
N ALA A 287 5.57 12.64 -0.55
CA ALA A 287 6.91 12.49 0.00
C ALA A 287 7.73 11.46 -0.80
N GLY A 288 7.21 10.25 -0.98
CA GLY A 288 7.89 9.19 -1.74
C GLY A 288 8.04 9.48 -3.24
N ARG A 289 7.33 10.47 -3.78
CA ARG A 289 7.43 10.86 -5.18
C ARG A 289 8.43 11.97 -5.45
N LEU A 290 8.51 12.97 -4.58
CA LEU A 290 9.30 14.20 -4.80
C LEU A 290 10.42 14.42 -3.77
N ASP A 291 10.40 13.70 -2.66
CA ASP A 291 11.34 13.84 -1.55
C ASP A 291 11.58 12.45 -0.92
N HIS A 292 11.78 12.38 0.37
CA HIS A 292 12.03 11.16 1.12
C HIS A 292 10.79 10.71 1.91
N ALA A 293 10.30 9.51 1.66
CA ALA A 293 9.08 8.97 2.28
C ALA A 293 9.17 8.78 3.80
N ILE A 294 10.37 8.77 4.37
CA ILE A 294 10.58 8.72 5.83
C ILE A 294 9.80 9.82 6.58
N LYS A 295 9.57 10.97 5.94
CA LYS A 295 8.75 12.06 6.51
C LYS A 295 7.31 11.62 6.82
N GLY A 296 6.77 10.70 6.01
CA GLY A 296 5.46 10.09 6.28
C GLY A 296 5.48 9.24 7.55
N VAL A 297 6.49 8.40 7.72
CA VAL A 297 6.66 7.60 8.95
C VAL A 297 6.87 8.50 10.17
N GLN A 298 7.72 9.54 10.05
CA GLN A 298 7.93 10.53 11.11
C GLN A 298 6.62 11.20 11.51
N LEU A 299 5.83 11.68 10.54
CA LEU A 299 4.52 12.28 10.80
C LEU A 299 3.58 11.30 11.53
N LEU A 300 3.53 10.05 11.09
CA LEU A 300 2.62 9.05 11.64
C LEU A 300 3.07 8.50 13.01
N THR A 301 4.32 8.74 13.43
CA THR A 301 4.87 8.22 14.69
C THR A 301 5.26 9.28 15.70
N THR A 302 5.33 10.56 15.34
CA THR A 302 5.65 11.65 16.29
C THR A 302 4.56 11.83 17.33
N GLU A 303 4.97 12.16 18.55
CA GLU A 303 4.10 12.56 19.67
C GLU A 303 4.06 14.08 19.86
N SER A 304 4.88 14.84 19.11
CA SER A 304 4.96 16.29 19.17
C SER A 304 3.96 16.95 18.20
N GLU A 305 3.02 17.73 18.71
CA GLU A 305 2.08 18.50 17.90
C GLU A 305 2.77 19.49 16.96
N ALA A 306 3.85 20.12 17.44
CA ALA A 306 4.61 21.10 16.66
C ALA A 306 5.32 20.42 15.48
N GLU A 307 6.00 19.31 15.73
CA GLU A 307 6.66 18.51 14.69
C GLU A 307 5.63 17.93 13.70
N ALA A 308 4.52 17.41 14.20
CA ALA A 308 3.44 16.90 13.36
C ALA A 308 2.91 17.97 12.40
N MET A 309 2.70 19.20 12.90
CA MET A 309 2.23 20.30 12.08
C MET A 309 3.26 20.72 11.02
N GLN A 310 4.53 20.80 11.39
CA GLN A 310 5.61 21.12 10.45
C GLN A 310 5.67 20.06 9.33
N LEU A 311 5.74 18.77 9.67
CA LEU A 311 5.77 17.67 8.69
C LEU A 311 4.53 17.66 7.79
N ALA A 312 3.34 17.88 8.36
CA ALA A 312 2.11 17.93 7.58
C ALA A 312 2.10 19.09 6.57
N GLN A 313 2.63 20.27 6.94
CA GLN A 313 2.79 21.40 6.02
C GLN A 313 3.79 21.11 4.91
N GLU A 314 4.92 20.46 5.21
CA GLU A 314 5.89 20.02 4.20
C GLU A 314 5.24 19.04 3.21
N LEU A 315 4.47 18.07 3.68
CA LEU A 315 3.75 17.12 2.83
C LEU A 315 2.67 17.80 1.96
N GLU A 316 1.99 18.82 2.48
CA GLU A 316 1.05 19.61 1.69
C GLU A 316 1.76 20.36 0.56
N LEU A 317 2.91 20.96 0.82
CA LEU A 317 3.71 21.65 -0.21
C LEU A 317 4.21 20.66 -1.28
N LEU A 318 4.69 19.49 -0.88
CA LEU A 318 5.10 18.43 -1.80
C LEU A 318 3.92 17.94 -2.65
N ASN A 319 2.74 17.79 -2.04
CA ASN A 319 1.54 17.37 -2.79
C ASN A 319 1.09 18.41 -3.81
N ARG A 320 1.13 19.71 -3.48
CA ARG A 320 0.86 20.78 -4.44
C ARG A 320 1.86 20.75 -5.58
N ARG A 321 3.16 20.69 -5.26
CA ARG A 321 4.20 20.61 -6.29
C ARG A 321 4.03 19.39 -7.20
N ARG A 322 3.64 18.24 -6.64
CA ARG A 322 3.32 17.04 -7.42
C ARG A 322 2.14 17.29 -8.37
N GLN A 323 1.09 17.99 -7.92
CA GLN A 323 -0.06 18.32 -8.76
C GLN A 323 0.30 19.27 -9.91
N ASP A 324 1.14 20.27 -9.64
CA ASP A 324 1.62 21.20 -10.68
C ASP A 324 2.43 20.46 -11.74
N LEU A 325 3.43 19.66 -11.32
CA LEU A 325 4.23 18.83 -12.23
C LEU A 325 3.37 17.85 -13.04
N GLU A 326 2.34 17.29 -12.44
CA GLU A 326 1.42 16.38 -13.10
C GLU A 326 0.61 17.09 -14.18
N ALA A 327 0.15 18.32 -13.91
CA ALA A 327 -0.60 19.14 -14.87
C ALA A 327 0.32 19.57 -16.04
N GLU A 328 1.55 20.02 -15.75
CA GLU A 328 2.56 20.39 -16.74
C GLU A 328 2.86 19.21 -17.67
N ILE A 329 3.23 18.04 -17.12
CA ILE A 329 3.57 16.84 -17.90
C ILE A 329 2.36 16.35 -18.70
N MET A 330 1.15 16.39 -18.13
CA MET A 330 -0.07 16.00 -18.85
C MET A 330 -0.36 16.90 -20.04
N GLN A 331 -0.16 18.22 -19.89
CA GLN A 331 -0.34 19.17 -20.98
C GLN A 331 0.66 18.91 -22.12
N GLU A 332 1.95 18.72 -21.78
CA GLU A 332 2.98 18.39 -22.76
C GLU A 332 2.69 17.05 -23.45
N ALA A 333 2.32 16.03 -22.70
CA ALA A 333 2.01 14.70 -23.22
C ALA A 333 0.85 14.73 -24.23
N VAL A 334 -0.21 15.51 -23.93
CA VAL A 334 -1.34 15.68 -24.84
C VAL A 334 -0.92 16.46 -26.10
N ALA A 335 -0.10 17.50 -25.96
CA ALA A 335 0.42 18.25 -27.09
C ALA A 335 1.30 17.38 -28.03
N MET A 336 2.09 16.46 -27.46
CA MET A 336 2.90 15.50 -28.24
C MET A 336 2.06 14.50 -29.05
N LEU A 337 0.82 14.19 -28.58
CA LEU A 337 -0.09 13.33 -29.34
C LEU A 337 -0.72 14.01 -30.55
N GLY A 338 -0.75 15.36 -30.56
CA GLY A 338 -1.34 16.15 -31.64
C GLY A 338 -2.86 16.09 -31.70
N GLU A 339 -3.42 16.59 -32.80
CA GLU A 339 -4.86 16.53 -33.11
C GLU A 339 -5.17 15.25 -33.88
N GLY A 340 -6.17 14.50 -33.44
CA GLY A 340 -6.62 13.28 -34.12
C GLY A 340 -6.84 12.11 -33.13
N ASP A 341 -7.02 10.91 -33.69
CA ASP A 341 -7.17 9.68 -32.90
C ASP A 341 -5.85 9.28 -32.27
N ALA A 342 -5.91 8.96 -30.98
CA ALA A 342 -4.74 8.45 -30.26
C ALA A 342 -4.23 7.13 -30.89
N PRO A 343 -2.90 6.92 -30.95
CA PRO A 343 -2.34 5.67 -31.46
C PRO A 343 -2.81 4.46 -30.66
N PRO A 344 -2.74 3.24 -31.23
CA PRO A 344 -3.15 2.02 -30.52
C PRO A 344 -2.47 1.80 -29.16
N ALA A 345 -1.25 2.31 -29.00
CA ALA A 345 -0.52 2.38 -27.74
C ALA A 345 0.17 3.74 -27.65
N ILE A 346 0.04 4.42 -26.52
CA ILE A 346 0.66 5.72 -26.25
C ILE A 346 2.05 5.47 -25.66
N VAL A 347 3.10 5.91 -26.35
CA VAL A 347 4.48 5.83 -25.86
C VAL A 347 5.11 7.21 -25.94
N LEU A 348 5.35 7.83 -24.80
CA LEU A 348 5.86 9.20 -24.71
C LEU A 348 7.10 9.26 -23.82
N ALA A 349 8.05 10.10 -24.19
CA ALA A 349 9.30 10.29 -23.45
C ALA A 349 9.75 11.74 -23.50
N SER A 350 10.23 12.28 -22.38
CA SER A 350 10.82 13.61 -22.33
C SER A 350 11.91 13.69 -21.26
N ARG A 351 12.93 14.56 -21.51
CA ARG A 351 14.02 14.81 -20.56
C ARG A 351 13.60 15.69 -19.37
N GLY A 352 12.55 16.50 -19.54
CA GLY A 352 12.05 17.39 -18.49
C GLY A 352 11.11 16.71 -17.49
N TRP A 353 10.68 15.48 -17.73
CA TRP A 353 9.66 14.82 -16.90
C TRP A 353 10.22 14.23 -15.63
N HIS A 354 9.45 14.37 -14.55
CA HIS A 354 9.85 13.87 -13.24
C HIS A 354 9.43 12.40 -13.05
N LEU A 355 10.41 11.51 -12.76
CA LEU A 355 10.20 10.06 -12.63
C LEU A 355 9.11 9.70 -11.61
N GLY A 356 8.99 10.44 -10.50
CA GLY A 356 7.98 10.21 -9.46
C GLY A 356 6.54 10.52 -9.91
N VAL A 357 6.35 11.22 -11.05
CA VAL A 357 5.05 11.71 -11.53
C VAL A 357 4.58 11.00 -12.79
N VAL A 358 5.50 10.54 -13.66
CA VAL A 358 5.14 9.91 -14.95
C VAL A 358 4.17 8.74 -14.82
N GLY A 359 4.18 8.01 -13.70
CA GLY A 359 3.24 6.91 -13.46
C GLY A 359 1.79 7.36 -13.27
N ILE A 360 1.57 8.57 -12.72
CA ILE A 360 0.25 9.17 -12.59
C ILE A 360 -0.23 9.64 -13.97
N VAL A 361 0.65 10.28 -14.72
CA VAL A 361 0.34 10.74 -16.09
C VAL A 361 0.01 9.55 -17.00
N ALA A 362 0.76 8.44 -16.91
CA ALA A 362 0.46 7.22 -17.67
C ALA A 362 -0.96 6.70 -17.37
N ALA A 363 -1.37 6.70 -16.10
CA ALA A 363 -2.73 6.30 -15.71
C ALA A 363 -3.79 7.24 -16.30
N ARG A 364 -3.59 8.55 -16.20
CA ARG A 364 -4.54 9.54 -16.77
C ARG A 364 -4.63 9.49 -18.30
N LEU A 365 -3.51 9.26 -18.99
CA LEU A 365 -3.52 9.08 -20.43
C LEU A 365 -4.30 7.82 -20.83
N MET A 366 -4.05 6.72 -20.13
CA MET A 366 -4.79 5.46 -20.32
C MET A 366 -6.29 5.65 -20.11
N GLU A 367 -6.70 6.32 -19.03
CA GLU A 367 -8.12 6.61 -18.74
C GLU A 367 -8.75 7.54 -19.78
N ARG A 368 -8.04 8.59 -20.19
CA ARG A 368 -8.56 9.60 -21.14
C ARG A 368 -8.74 9.04 -22.53
N PHE A 369 -7.79 8.25 -23.01
CA PHE A 369 -7.75 7.77 -24.39
C PHE A 369 -8.17 6.32 -24.56
N HIS A 370 -8.39 5.57 -23.46
CA HIS A 370 -8.67 4.14 -23.48
C HIS A 370 -7.64 3.34 -24.30
N ARG A 371 -6.35 3.65 -24.11
CA ARG A 371 -5.21 3.01 -24.77
C ARG A 371 -4.14 2.66 -23.73
N PRO A 372 -3.39 1.56 -23.92
CA PRO A 372 -2.18 1.34 -23.13
C PRO A 372 -1.25 2.54 -23.22
N ALA A 373 -0.71 2.98 -22.09
CA ALA A 373 0.14 4.17 -22.04
C ALA A 373 1.46 3.88 -21.30
N ILE A 374 2.57 4.25 -21.93
CA ILE A 374 3.93 4.17 -21.41
C ILE A 374 4.51 5.58 -21.41
N VAL A 375 4.92 6.06 -20.24
CA VAL A 375 5.46 7.42 -20.06
C VAL A 375 6.83 7.33 -19.42
N LEU A 376 7.84 7.89 -20.08
CA LEU A 376 9.25 7.76 -19.73
C LEU A 376 9.86 9.13 -19.39
N ALA A 377 10.52 9.22 -18.26
CA ALA A 377 11.45 10.30 -17.93
C ALA A 377 12.84 9.91 -18.44
N VAL A 378 13.47 10.73 -19.25
CA VAL A 378 14.79 10.48 -19.84
C VAL A 378 15.83 11.32 -19.11
N ASN A 379 16.88 10.68 -18.59
CA ASN A 379 17.97 11.37 -17.92
C ASN A 379 18.98 11.99 -18.92
N GLU A 380 20.01 12.68 -18.40
CA GLU A 380 21.04 13.34 -19.21
C GLU A 380 21.84 12.33 -20.08
N GLN A 381 21.99 11.09 -19.60
CA GLN A 381 22.67 10.01 -20.33
C GLN A 381 21.80 9.35 -21.41
N GLY A 382 20.56 9.83 -21.61
CA GLY A 382 19.65 9.26 -22.59
C GLY A 382 18.95 7.97 -22.12
N ILE A 383 19.06 7.61 -20.84
CA ILE A 383 18.39 6.44 -20.28
C ILE A 383 16.98 6.83 -19.85
N GLY A 384 15.97 6.17 -20.44
CA GLY A 384 14.56 6.36 -20.07
C GLY A 384 14.13 5.41 -18.95
N LYS A 385 13.57 5.95 -17.88
CA LYS A 385 12.85 5.21 -16.84
C LYS A 385 11.42 5.74 -16.76
N GLY A 386 10.44 4.86 -16.52
CA GLY A 386 9.05 5.33 -16.46
C GLY A 386 8.07 4.31 -15.98
N SER A 387 6.82 4.55 -16.28
CA SER A 387 5.71 3.69 -15.89
C SER A 387 4.81 3.39 -17.08
N ALA A 388 4.20 2.22 -17.03
CA ALA A 388 3.24 1.78 -18.01
C ALA A 388 1.89 1.47 -17.34
N ARG A 389 0.80 1.72 -18.05
CA ARG A 389 -0.57 1.39 -17.64
C ARG A 389 -1.31 0.75 -18.82
N THR A 390 -2.17 -0.19 -18.50
CA THR A 390 -2.89 -0.97 -19.51
C THR A 390 -4.40 -0.88 -19.35
N ILE A 391 -5.10 -1.18 -20.43
CA ILE A 391 -6.56 -1.34 -20.45
C ILE A 391 -6.96 -2.79 -20.15
N PRO A 392 -8.20 -3.05 -19.69
CA PRO A 392 -8.70 -4.40 -19.52
C PRO A 392 -8.57 -5.24 -20.80
N GLY A 393 -8.14 -6.50 -20.65
CA GLY A 393 -8.01 -7.44 -21.76
C GLY A 393 -6.71 -7.36 -22.55
N PHE A 394 -5.77 -6.46 -22.19
CA PHE A 394 -4.45 -6.39 -22.82
C PHE A 394 -3.34 -6.64 -21.79
N ASP A 395 -2.56 -7.71 -21.99
CA ASP A 395 -1.41 -8.04 -21.15
C ASP A 395 -0.17 -7.25 -21.61
N LEU A 396 0.02 -6.09 -20.98
CA LEU A 396 1.13 -5.19 -21.30
C LEU A 396 2.49 -5.79 -20.89
N TYR A 397 2.54 -6.62 -19.86
CA TYR A 397 3.78 -7.26 -19.44
C TYR A 397 4.29 -8.25 -20.50
N GLN A 398 3.43 -9.14 -20.98
CA GLN A 398 3.78 -10.06 -22.05
C GLN A 398 4.11 -9.32 -23.36
N ALA A 399 3.35 -8.27 -23.70
CA ALA A 399 3.63 -7.44 -24.87
C ALA A 399 5.03 -6.81 -24.81
N LEU A 400 5.42 -6.24 -23.66
CA LEU A 400 6.76 -5.69 -23.47
C LEU A 400 7.83 -6.77 -23.40
N ALA A 401 7.55 -7.92 -22.80
CA ALA A 401 8.46 -9.06 -22.74
C ALA A 401 8.80 -9.59 -24.13
N SER A 402 7.82 -9.61 -25.07
CA SER A 402 8.03 -10.01 -26.46
C SER A 402 8.93 -9.06 -27.25
N CYS A 403 9.15 -7.83 -26.73
CA CYS A 403 10.03 -6.84 -27.33
C CYS A 403 11.46 -6.85 -26.77
N LYS A 404 11.81 -7.76 -25.84
CA LYS A 404 13.11 -7.82 -25.17
C LYS A 404 14.30 -7.95 -26.14
N ASP A 405 14.09 -8.59 -27.27
CA ASP A 405 15.16 -8.85 -28.27
C ASP A 405 15.56 -7.59 -29.08
N ARG A 406 14.84 -6.50 -28.91
CA ARG A 406 15.04 -5.31 -29.75
C ARG A 406 15.87 -4.19 -29.13
N LYS A 407 16.39 -4.33 -27.92
CA LYS A 407 17.39 -3.51 -27.17
C LYS A 407 17.14 -3.63 -25.65
N SER A 408 18.11 -3.21 -24.82
CA SER A 408 18.13 -3.36 -23.34
C SER A 408 16.91 -2.76 -22.62
N THR A 409 15.82 -3.51 -22.51
CA THR A 409 14.65 -3.15 -21.70
C THR A 409 14.63 -4.02 -20.46
N ARG A 410 14.70 -3.41 -19.27
CA ARG A 410 14.43 -4.08 -18.02
C ARG A 410 13.01 -3.77 -17.59
N LEU A 411 12.22 -4.80 -17.35
CA LEU A 411 10.86 -4.70 -16.83
C LEU A 411 10.87 -5.13 -15.38
N ASN A 412 10.29 -4.31 -14.51
CA ASN A 412 9.96 -4.69 -13.14
C ASN A 412 8.43 -4.55 -12.98
N SER A 413 7.74 -5.65 -12.67
CA SER A 413 6.32 -5.65 -12.37
C SER A 413 6.14 -5.67 -10.87
N SER A 414 6.21 -4.51 -10.22
CA SER A 414 5.90 -4.40 -8.79
C SER A 414 4.39 -4.53 -8.50
N HIS A 415 3.52 -4.36 -9.49
CA HIS A 415 2.07 -4.52 -9.36
C HIS A 415 1.51 -5.15 -10.65
N SER A 416 1.44 -6.48 -10.69
CA SER A 416 0.79 -7.22 -11.79
C SER A 416 -0.74 -7.25 -11.69
N GLN A 417 -1.35 -6.69 -10.65
CA GLN A 417 -2.80 -6.62 -10.50
C GLN A 417 -3.30 -5.24 -10.11
N GLN A 418 -3.87 -4.59 -11.14
CA GLN A 418 -5.09 -3.82 -11.06
C GLN A 418 -5.19 -2.71 -10.01
N SER A 419 -4.74 -1.54 -10.34
CA SER A 419 -5.50 -0.34 -9.96
C SER A 419 -6.84 -0.34 -10.71
N ARG A 420 -7.80 -1.15 -10.30
CA ARG A 420 -9.21 -0.89 -10.57
C ARG A 420 -9.69 0.08 -9.51
N MET A 421 -9.41 1.36 -9.68
CA MET A 421 -10.37 2.33 -9.16
C MET A 421 -11.62 2.19 -10.01
N PRO A 422 -12.79 1.94 -9.41
CA PRO A 422 -14.04 2.17 -10.11
C PRO A 422 -14.05 3.66 -10.43
N SER A 423 -14.04 4.00 -11.72
CA SER A 423 -14.40 5.32 -12.16
C SER A 423 -15.79 5.59 -11.63
N SER A 424 -15.93 6.64 -10.85
CA SER A 424 -17.17 7.25 -10.32
C SER A 424 -17.85 6.50 -9.16
N ALA A 425 -17.73 7.05 -7.96
CA ALA A 425 -18.93 7.39 -7.20
C ALA A 425 -19.22 8.87 -7.44
#